data_f3cd4e86d7694a3f6b87a56d5933a36c
#
_entry.id   f3cd4e86d7694a3f6b87a56d5933a36c
#
_cell.length_a   1.000
_cell.length_b   1.000
_cell.length_c   1.000
_cell.angle_alpha   90.00
_cell.angle_beta   90.00
_cell.angle_gamma   90.00
#
_symmetry.space_group_name_H-M   'P 1'
#
loop_
_entity.id
_entity.type
_entity.pdbx_description
1 polymer ?
#
loop_
_entity_poly.entity_id
_entity_poly.type
_entity_poly.pdbx_seq_one_letter_code
_entity_poly.pdbx_strand_id
1 'polypeptide(L)'
;MTPRIDLRSDIVSTPTSSMIEAMAAAARRPRGFGMREDADQQELEALAADIMGMEDALFFPTCTMANQAALMLRCPPGAYVLADRTAHLCGVEGSSTAGIAGAPVLGLDGVRGHLTPQQVSATLDQPRQETQMPIGLVWLENTHNVAGGTARAPKAACSRPRPRPRRMSAGR
;
A
#
# COMPACT_ATOMS: atom_id res chain seq x y z
N MET A 1 18.63 -26.06 23.76
CA MET A 1 18.13 -24.67 23.91
C MET A 1 16.70 -24.61 23.45
N THR A 2 15.79 -24.14 24.27
CA THR A 2 14.40 -23.93 23.87
C THR A 2 14.34 -22.83 22.77
N PRO A 3 13.70 -23.05 21.63
CA PRO A 3 13.63 -22.03 20.60
C PRO A 3 12.92 -20.81 21.16
N ARG A 4 13.56 -19.64 21.01
CA ARG A 4 12.98 -18.36 21.43
C ARG A 4 11.98 -17.90 20.37
N ILE A 5 10.72 -17.72 20.76
CA ILE A 5 9.69 -17.13 19.92
C ILE A 5 9.88 -15.62 19.91
N ASP A 6 10.15 -15.04 18.76
CA ASP A 6 10.31 -13.58 18.57
C ASP A 6 9.13 -13.03 17.75
N LEU A 7 8.31 -12.20 18.39
CA LEU A 7 7.11 -11.59 17.79
C LEU A 7 7.26 -10.08 17.58
N ARG A 8 8.48 -9.54 17.61
CA ARG A 8 8.71 -8.09 17.47
C ARG A 8 8.39 -7.56 16.07
N SER A 9 8.69 -8.33 15.04
CA SER A 9 8.50 -7.95 13.64
C SER A 9 8.60 -9.16 12.72
N ASP A 10 7.97 -9.13 11.57
CA ASP A 10 8.15 -10.08 10.46
C ASP A 10 9.59 -10.04 9.89
N ILE A 11 10.30 -8.93 10.01
CA ILE A 11 11.70 -8.76 9.58
C ILE A 11 12.64 -9.78 10.22
N VAL A 12 12.33 -10.26 11.41
CA VAL A 12 13.17 -11.26 12.12
C VAL A 12 12.88 -12.71 11.68
N SER A 13 11.88 -12.93 10.85
CA SER A 13 11.59 -14.25 10.30
C SER A 13 12.62 -14.65 9.23
N THR A 14 12.93 -15.95 9.17
CA THR A 14 13.84 -16.50 8.17
C THR A 14 13.07 -17.25 7.09
N PRO A 15 13.57 -17.26 5.83
CA PRO A 15 12.94 -18.06 4.79
C PRO A 15 12.99 -19.55 5.12
N THR A 16 11.97 -20.29 4.70
CA THR A 16 11.94 -21.75 4.79
C THR A 16 12.95 -22.39 3.82
N SER A 17 13.28 -23.67 4.02
CA SER A 17 14.17 -24.38 3.10
C SER A 17 13.67 -24.36 1.65
N SER A 18 12.38 -24.56 1.44
CA SER A 18 11.76 -24.49 0.10
C SER A 18 11.86 -23.10 -0.52
N MET A 19 11.74 -22.03 0.27
CA MET A 19 11.96 -20.67 -0.21
C MET A 19 13.42 -20.44 -0.63
N ILE A 20 14.38 -20.94 0.16
CA ILE A 20 15.80 -20.85 -0.17
C ILE A 20 16.12 -21.61 -1.46
N GLU A 21 15.57 -22.82 -1.63
CA GLU A 21 15.72 -23.62 -2.85
C GLU A 21 15.14 -22.90 -4.07
N ALA A 22 13.94 -22.32 -3.94
CA ALA A 22 13.31 -21.53 -5.01
C ALA A 22 14.16 -20.31 -5.41
N MET A 23 14.68 -19.56 -4.42
CA MET A 23 15.60 -18.43 -4.67
C MET A 23 16.88 -18.89 -5.38
N ALA A 24 17.47 -20.00 -4.96
CA ALA A 24 18.67 -20.54 -5.60
C ALA A 24 18.41 -21.02 -7.02
N ALA A 25 17.24 -21.61 -7.29
CA ALA A 25 16.81 -22.01 -8.63
C ALA A 25 16.59 -20.78 -9.53
N ALA A 26 15.88 -19.79 -9.04
CA ALA A 26 15.64 -18.52 -9.76
C ALA A 26 16.95 -17.81 -10.11
N ALA A 27 17.93 -17.79 -9.21
CA ALA A 27 19.25 -17.17 -9.42
C ALA A 27 20.06 -17.80 -10.58
N ARG A 28 19.74 -19.02 -11.00
CA ARG A 28 20.40 -19.73 -12.11
C ARG A 28 19.71 -19.54 -13.46
N ARG A 29 18.53 -18.92 -13.48
CA ARG A 29 17.78 -18.67 -14.73
C ARG A 29 18.31 -17.42 -15.43
N PRO A 30 18.19 -17.34 -16.77
CA PRO A 30 18.43 -16.09 -17.49
C PRO A 30 17.54 -14.98 -16.97
N ARG A 31 18.06 -13.76 -16.87
CA ARG A 31 17.33 -12.57 -16.45
C ARG A 31 16.75 -11.83 -17.64
N GLY A 32 15.58 -11.24 -17.47
CA GLY A 32 15.06 -10.25 -18.40
C GLY A 32 15.84 -8.93 -18.31
N PHE A 33 15.91 -8.21 -19.40
CA PHE A 33 16.58 -6.90 -19.49
C PHE A 33 15.56 -5.75 -19.42
N GLY A 34 14.40 -5.93 -20.02
CA GLY A 34 13.36 -4.92 -20.11
C GLY A 34 12.37 -4.95 -18.92
N MET A 35 11.51 -3.94 -18.90
CA MET A 35 10.42 -3.89 -17.92
C MET A 35 9.50 -5.11 -18.10
N ARG A 36 9.23 -5.83 -16.99
CA ARG A 36 8.36 -7.01 -16.97
C ARG A 36 8.81 -8.16 -17.89
N GLU A 37 10.13 -8.29 -18.13
CA GLU A 37 10.68 -9.42 -18.87
C GLU A 37 11.16 -10.57 -17.98
N ASP A 38 11.34 -10.34 -16.68
CA ASP A 38 11.75 -11.37 -15.73
C ASP A 38 10.58 -12.32 -15.46
N ALA A 39 10.77 -13.61 -15.77
CA ALA A 39 9.73 -14.62 -15.66
C ALA A 39 9.28 -14.87 -14.22
N ASP A 40 10.21 -14.82 -13.26
CA ASP A 40 9.89 -15.02 -11.83
C ASP A 40 9.06 -13.85 -11.29
N GLN A 41 9.36 -12.61 -11.74
CA GLN A 41 8.56 -11.44 -11.40
C GLN A 41 7.15 -11.50 -12.01
N GLN A 42 7.04 -11.89 -13.29
CA GLN A 42 5.74 -12.03 -13.96
C GLN A 42 4.86 -13.08 -13.27
N GLU A 43 5.43 -14.22 -12.88
CA GLU A 43 4.71 -15.26 -12.15
C GLU A 43 4.22 -14.75 -10.78
N LEU A 44 5.07 -14.02 -10.04
CA LEU A 44 4.69 -13.41 -8.77
C LEU A 44 3.56 -12.38 -8.93
N GLU A 45 3.66 -11.49 -9.92
CA GLU A 45 2.66 -10.46 -10.20
C GLU A 45 1.32 -11.09 -10.61
N ALA A 46 1.34 -12.10 -11.47
CA ALA A 46 0.14 -12.82 -11.90
C ALA A 46 -0.54 -13.55 -10.71
N LEU A 47 0.24 -14.23 -9.87
CA LEU A 47 -0.27 -14.90 -8.67
C LEU A 47 -0.86 -13.90 -7.68
N ALA A 48 -0.19 -12.78 -7.45
CA ALA A 48 -0.68 -11.73 -6.56
C ALA A 48 -2.00 -11.12 -7.07
N ALA A 49 -2.10 -10.86 -8.37
CA ALA A 49 -3.31 -10.35 -9.01
C ALA A 49 -4.49 -11.32 -8.83
N ASP A 50 -4.25 -12.63 -9.06
CA ASP A 50 -5.26 -13.68 -8.90
C ASP A 50 -5.76 -13.79 -7.46
N ILE A 51 -4.85 -13.90 -6.48
CA ILE A 51 -5.19 -13.99 -5.05
C ILE A 51 -5.98 -12.76 -4.59
N MET A 52 -5.65 -11.58 -5.08
CA MET A 52 -6.30 -10.33 -4.71
C MET A 52 -7.55 -10.01 -5.53
N GLY A 53 -7.86 -10.81 -6.56
CA GLY A 53 -8.98 -10.57 -7.48
C GLY A 53 -8.84 -9.26 -8.25
N MET A 54 -7.61 -8.88 -8.64
CA MET A 54 -7.27 -7.68 -9.38
C MET A 54 -6.90 -8.01 -10.82
N GLU A 55 -6.99 -7.02 -11.72
CA GLU A 55 -6.62 -7.20 -13.13
C GLU A 55 -5.12 -7.39 -13.30
N ASP A 56 -4.32 -6.79 -12.43
CA ASP A 56 -2.86 -6.81 -12.51
C ASP A 56 -2.25 -6.49 -11.14
N ALA A 57 -0.97 -6.82 -10.96
CA ALA A 57 -0.16 -6.44 -9.81
C ALA A 57 1.22 -5.97 -10.29
N LEU A 58 1.90 -5.21 -9.45
CA LEU A 58 3.25 -4.74 -9.72
C LEU A 58 4.13 -4.97 -8.50
N PHE A 59 5.24 -5.66 -8.70
CA PHE A 59 6.24 -5.88 -7.67
C PHE A 59 7.08 -4.62 -7.42
N PHE A 60 7.34 -4.32 -6.15
CA PHE A 60 8.26 -3.29 -5.71
C PHE A 60 9.31 -3.87 -4.75
N PRO A 61 10.58 -3.45 -4.82
CA PRO A 61 11.62 -3.94 -3.93
C PRO A 61 11.38 -3.66 -2.45
N THR A 62 10.59 -2.62 -2.13
CA THR A 62 10.22 -2.25 -0.76
C THR A 62 8.77 -1.77 -0.71
N CYS A 63 8.10 -2.01 0.43
CA CYS A 63 6.77 -1.47 0.67
C CYS A 63 6.76 0.07 0.66
N THR A 64 7.81 0.70 1.14
CA THR A 64 7.95 2.17 1.08
C THR A 64 7.88 2.68 -0.36
N MET A 65 8.59 2.03 -1.29
CA MET A 65 8.53 2.41 -2.72
C MET A 65 7.12 2.22 -3.29
N ALA A 66 6.46 1.12 -2.96
CA ALA A 66 5.07 0.87 -3.36
C ALA A 66 4.12 1.95 -2.81
N ASN A 67 4.27 2.31 -1.54
CA ASN A 67 3.46 3.35 -0.90
C ASN A 67 3.68 4.72 -1.56
N GLN A 68 4.94 5.10 -1.82
CA GLN A 68 5.24 6.36 -2.49
C GLN A 68 4.65 6.40 -3.91
N ALA A 69 4.79 5.34 -4.69
CA ALA A 69 4.20 5.24 -6.01
C ALA A 69 2.66 5.35 -5.97
N ALA A 70 2.02 4.67 -5.02
CA ALA A 70 0.58 4.74 -4.84
C ALA A 70 0.10 6.15 -4.47
N LEU A 71 0.84 6.85 -3.60
CA LEU A 71 0.55 8.23 -3.22
C LEU A 71 0.68 9.18 -4.41
N MET A 72 1.78 9.10 -5.15
CA MET A 72 2.00 9.93 -6.34
C MET A 72 0.92 9.74 -7.42
N LEU A 73 0.38 8.53 -7.53
CA LEU A 73 -0.68 8.21 -8.49
C LEU A 73 -2.09 8.58 -8.01
N ARG A 74 -2.33 8.66 -6.70
CA ARG A 74 -3.68 8.73 -6.13
C ARG A 74 -3.97 9.99 -5.34
N CYS A 75 -2.95 10.65 -4.80
CA CYS A 75 -3.10 11.91 -4.09
C CYS A 75 -2.81 13.08 -5.03
N PRO A 76 -3.75 13.99 -5.30
CA PRO A 76 -3.47 15.17 -6.09
C PRO A 76 -2.38 16.04 -5.43
N PRO A 77 -1.49 16.66 -6.21
CA PRO A 77 -0.52 17.61 -5.67
C PRO A 77 -1.22 18.74 -4.88
N GLY A 78 -0.68 19.08 -3.71
CA GLY A 78 -1.26 20.09 -2.84
C GLY A 78 -2.48 19.63 -2.04
N ALA A 79 -2.70 18.31 -1.91
CA ALA A 79 -3.75 17.75 -1.07
C ALA A 79 -3.17 16.95 0.10
N TYR A 80 -3.95 16.85 1.19
CA TYR A 80 -3.63 16.00 2.32
C TYR A 80 -4.02 14.55 2.08
N VAL A 81 -3.22 13.64 2.63
CA VAL A 81 -3.62 12.25 2.88
C VAL A 81 -4.20 12.16 4.28
N LEU A 82 -5.43 11.71 4.42
CA LEU A 82 -6.06 11.43 5.71
C LEU A 82 -5.71 10.00 6.14
N ALA A 83 -5.07 9.84 7.30
CA ALA A 83 -4.66 8.53 7.82
C ALA A 83 -4.79 8.46 9.35
N ASP A 84 -4.67 7.25 9.91
CA ASP A 84 -4.44 7.11 11.35
C ASP A 84 -3.09 7.74 11.72
N ARG A 85 -3.04 8.47 12.85
CA ARG A 85 -1.84 9.20 13.30
C ARG A 85 -0.63 8.29 13.53
N THR A 86 -0.86 7.03 13.86
CA THR A 86 0.18 6.03 14.12
C THR A 86 0.45 5.11 12.93
N ALA A 87 -0.17 5.37 11.77
CA ALA A 87 0.09 4.64 10.55
C ALA A 87 1.56 4.76 10.14
N HIS A 88 2.08 3.72 9.49
CA HIS A 88 3.46 3.66 8.99
C HIS A 88 3.80 4.88 8.11
N LEU A 89 2.83 5.32 7.34
CA LEU A 89 2.90 6.50 6.49
C LEU A 89 3.16 7.81 7.26
N CYS A 90 2.66 7.92 8.49
CA CYS A 90 2.84 9.10 9.35
C CYS A 90 4.18 9.09 10.09
N GLY A 91 4.64 7.91 10.50
CA GLY A 91 5.84 7.73 11.32
C GLY A 91 7.07 7.47 10.46
N VAL A 92 7.28 6.22 10.12
CA VAL A 92 8.51 5.74 9.46
C VAL A 92 8.71 6.36 8.08
N GLU A 93 7.63 6.58 7.34
CA GLU A 93 7.66 7.15 5.98
C GLU A 93 7.31 8.64 5.92
N GLY A 94 7.08 9.31 7.06
CA GLY A 94 6.53 10.67 7.09
C GLY A 94 7.33 11.70 6.28
N SER A 95 8.66 11.64 6.32
CA SER A 95 9.52 12.52 5.53
C SER A 95 9.48 12.22 4.03
N SER A 96 9.42 10.95 3.63
CA SER A 96 9.30 10.57 2.21
C SER A 96 7.91 10.87 1.66
N THR A 97 6.88 10.69 2.48
CA THR A 97 5.50 11.01 2.10
C THR A 97 5.34 12.49 1.75
N ALA A 98 5.88 13.36 2.59
CA ALA A 98 5.84 14.80 2.33
C ALA A 98 6.86 15.24 1.26
N GLY A 99 8.10 14.71 1.31
CA GLY A 99 9.22 15.17 0.49
C GLY A 99 9.29 14.54 -0.91
N ILE A 100 8.90 13.28 -1.06
CA ILE A 100 8.95 12.56 -2.35
C ILE A 100 7.58 12.57 -3.02
N ALA A 101 6.55 12.07 -2.33
CA ALA A 101 5.21 12.03 -2.90
C ALA A 101 4.50 13.39 -2.91
N GLY A 102 5.01 14.39 -2.18
CA GLY A 102 4.38 15.71 -2.07
C GLY A 102 3.00 15.67 -1.39
N ALA A 103 2.75 14.66 -0.58
CA ALA A 103 1.45 14.34 0.00
C ALA A 103 1.51 14.39 1.54
N PRO A 104 1.42 15.57 2.17
CA PRO A 104 1.44 15.69 3.61
C PRO A 104 0.27 14.95 4.25
N VAL A 105 0.50 14.35 5.42
CA VAL A 105 -0.50 13.55 6.11
C VAL A 105 -1.25 14.37 7.16
N LEU A 106 -2.58 14.29 7.13
CA LEU A 106 -3.46 14.72 8.20
C LEU A 106 -3.80 13.50 9.06
N GLY A 107 -3.14 13.37 10.22
CA GLY A 107 -3.31 12.23 11.12
C GLY A 107 -4.50 12.41 12.06
N LEU A 108 -5.40 11.43 12.11
CA LEU A 108 -6.47 11.32 13.09
C LEU A 108 -6.19 10.21 14.10
N ASP A 109 -6.76 10.32 15.28
CA ASP A 109 -6.67 9.29 16.31
C ASP A 109 -7.76 8.22 16.06
N GLY A 110 -7.38 7.16 15.37
CA GLY A 110 -8.26 6.05 15.08
C GLY A 110 -8.42 5.09 16.26
N VAL A 111 -9.37 4.16 16.13
CA VAL A 111 -9.57 3.10 17.11
C VAL A 111 -8.75 1.88 16.71
N ARG A 112 -7.75 1.54 17.51
CA ARG A 112 -6.81 0.45 17.21
C ARG A 112 -6.16 0.58 15.81
N GLY A 113 -5.75 1.80 15.45
CA GLY A 113 -5.13 2.09 14.16
C GLY A 113 -6.13 2.22 12.99
N HIS A 114 -7.42 2.15 13.22
CA HIS A 114 -8.42 2.24 12.17
C HIS A 114 -9.28 3.49 12.29
N LEU A 115 -9.37 4.25 11.22
CA LEU A 115 -10.34 5.34 11.11
C LEU A 115 -11.75 4.76 10.94
N THR A 116 -12.69 5.30 11.69
CA THR A 116 -14.12 4.98 11.51
C THR A 116 -14.71 5.80 10.36
N PRO A 117 -15.77 5.30 9.69
CA PRO A 117 -16.46 6.07 8.67
C PRO A 117 -16.95 7.43 9.18
N GLN A 118 -17.37 7.51 10.43
CA GLN A 118 -17.83 8.75 11.07
C GLN A 118 -16.71 9.77 11.22
N GLN A 119 -15.50 9.34 11.64
CA GLN A 119 -14.33 10.23 11.71
C GLN A 119 -13.95 10.76 10.34
N VAL A 120 -13.93 9.90 9.33
CA VAL A 120 -13.63 10.29 7.94
C VAL A 120 -14.67 11.30 7.45
N SER A 121 -15.96 10.98 7.57
CA SER A 121 -17.04 11.88 7.13
C SER A 121 -16.98 13.22 7.85
N ALA A 122 -16.89 13.21 9.17
CA ALA A 122 -16.81 14.45 9.96
C ALA A 122 -15.61 15.32 9.57
N THR A 123 -14.48 14.71 9.17
CA THR A 123 -13.30 15.45 8.73
C THR A 123 -13.48 16.02 7.31
N LEU A 124 -14.13 15.27 6.43
CA LEU A 124 -14.40 15.73 5.06
C LEU A 124 -15.47 16.83 5.02
N ASP A 125 -16.45 16.78 5.91
CA ASP A 125 -17.57 17.72 5.99
C ASP A 125 -17.20 19.04 6.72
N GLN A 126 -16.02 19.12 7.34
CA GLN A 126 -15.57 20.36 7.99
C GLN A 126 -15.38 21.47 6.94
N PRO A 127 -15.96 22.67 7.17
CA PRO A 127 -15.69 23.82 6.34
C PRO A 127 -14.20 24.14 6.30
N ARG A 128 -13.63 24.15 5.11
CA ARG A 128 -12.22 24.53 4.91
C ARG A 128 -12.15 25.95 4.37
N GLN A 129 -11.18 26.69 4.87
CA GLN A 129 -10.86 27.98 4.28
C GLN A 129 -10.24 27.76 2.89
N GLU A 130 -10.43 28.68 1.97
CA GLU A 130 -9.88 28.60 0.60
C GLU A 130 -8.35 28.42 0.57
N THR A 131 -7.66 28.87 1.62
CA THR A 131 -6.20 28.71 1.78
C THR A 131 -5.77 27.37 2.36
N GLN A 132 -6.69 26.52 2.80
CA GLN A 132 -6.38 25.20 3.36
C GLN A 132 -6.33 24.13 2.26
N MET A 133 -5.29 23.31 2.30
CA MET A 133 -5.14 22.18 1.40
C MET A 133 -6.34 21.21 1.51
N PRO A 134 -6.92 20.75 0.40
CA PRO A 134 -8.01 19.76 0.43
C PRO A 134 -7.51 18.39 0.90
N ILE A 135 -8.43 17.52 1.31
CA ILE A 135 -8.14 16.09 1.48
C ILE A 135 -8.31 15.41 0.12
N GLY A 136 -7.25 14.84 -0.40
CA GLY A 136 -7.23 14.16 -1.70
C GLY A 136 -7.32 12.65 -1.62
N LEU A 137 -6.94 12.07 -0.48
CA LEU A 137 -6.85 10.63 -0.31
C LEU A 137 -7.15 10.23 1.15
N VAL A 138 -7.83 9.10 1.34
CA VAL A 138 -7.93 8.41 2.62
C VAL A 138 -7.07 7.16 2.55
N TRP A 139 -6.10 7.07 3.47
CA TRP A 139 -5.17 5.93 3.57
C TRP A 139 -5.57 5.03 4.73
N LEU A 140 -5.62 3.74 4.47
CA LEU A 140 -5.91 2.71 5.47
C LEU A 140 -4.76 1.70 5.49
N GLU A 141 -4.14 1.53 6.65
CA GLU A 141 -3.12 0.51 6.86
C GLU A 141 -3.78 -0.81 7.28
N ASN A 142 -3.42 -1.90 6.61
CA ASN A 142 -3.92 -3.24 6.92
C ASN A 142 -2.85 -4.30 6.55
N THR A 143 -2.33 -5.03 7.50
CA THR A 143 -2.54 -4.98 8.96
C THR A 143 -1.85 -3.78 9.58
N HIS A 144 -2.45 -3.15 10.62
CA HIS A 144 -1.87 -1.95 11.22
C HIS A 144 -0.74 -2.30 12.19
N ASN A 145 0.50 -1.92 11.86
CA ASN A 145 1.70 -2.34 12.56
C ASN A 145 1.71 -1.89 14.04
N VAL A 146 1.66 -0.60 14.29
CA VAL A 146 1.75 -0.02 15.65
C VAL A 146 0.58 -0.41 16.54
N ALA A 147 -0.57 -0.70 15.96
CA ALA A 147 -1.74 -1.19 16.70
C ALA A 147 -1.71 -2.71 16.99
N GLY A 148 -0.55 -3.36 16.86
CA GLY A 148 -0.37 -4.79 17.16
C GLY A 148 -0.86 -5.72 16.07
N GLY A 149 -0.74 -5.34 14.79
CA GLY A 149 -1.14 -6.17 13.65
C GLY A 149 -2.65 -6.29 13.49
N THR A 150 -3.41 -5.28 13.91
CA THR A 150 -4.87 -5.30 13.76
C THR A 150 -5.27 -5.35 12.30
N ALA A 151 -6.19 -6.27 11.98
CA ALA A 151 -6.71 -6.45 10.64
C ALA A 151 -8.13 -5.87 10.50
N ARG A 152 -8.41 -5.30 9.34
CA ARG A 152 -9.74 -4.85 8.92
C ARG A 152 -10.30 -5.82 7.89
N ALA A 153 -11.58 -6.16 7.98
CA ALA A 153 -12.22 -7.01 7.00
C ALA A 153 -12.22 -6.34 5.61
N PRO A 154 -11.84 -7.03 4.52
CA PRO A 154 -11.70 -6.45 3.18
C PRO A 154 -12.98 -5.80 2.63
N LYS A 155 -14.15 -6.28 3.04
CA LYS A 155 -15.46 -5.79 2.55
C LYS A 155 -15.78 -4.34 2.87
N ALA A 156 -15.04 -3.70 3.78
CA ALA A 156 -15.26 -2.29 4.12
C ALA A 156 -14.52 -1.30 3.20
N ALA A 157 -13.58 -1.79 2.39
CA ALA A 157 -12.70 -0.93 1.60
C ALA A 157 -13.11 -0.77 0.12
N CYS A 158 -14.02 -1.57 -0.40
CA CYS A 158 -14.31 -1.56 -1.85
C CYS A 158 -15.82 -1.68 -2.15
N SER A 159 -16.56 -0.58 -2.02
CA SER A 159 -17.98 -0.51 -2.41
C SER A 159 -18.30 0.47 -3.55
N ARG A 160 -17.31 0.90 -4.34
CA ARG A 160 -17.59 1.60 -5.60
C ARG A 160 -17.25 0.74 -6.80
N PRO A 161 -18.21 0.40 -7.69
CA PRO A 161 -17.87 -0.19 -8.98
C PRO A 161 -17.01 0.81 -9.75
N ARG A 162 -15.84 0.35 -10.21
CA ARG A 162 -14.96 1.17 -11.06
C ARG A 162 -15.69 1.48 -12.37
N PRO A 163 -15.65 2.72 -12.87
CA PRO A 163 -16.07 2.98 -14.24
C PRO A 163 -15.20 2.16 -15.17
N ARG A 164 -15.81 1.36 -16.04
CA ARG A 164 -15.10 0.58 -17.07
C ARG A 164 -14.24 1.53 -17.89
N PRO A 165 -12.97 1.21 -18.18
CA PRO A 165 -12.16 2.00 -19.07
C PRO A 165 -12.88 2.10 -20.43
N ARG A 166 -13.01 3.32 -20.96
CA ARG A 166 -13.50 3.52 -22.31
C ARG A 166 -12.55 2.78 -23.24
N ARG A 167 -13.05 1.77 -23.96
CA ARG A 167 -12.33 1.17 -25.08
C ARG A 167 -11.99 2.32 -26.04
N MET A 168 -10.69 2.63 -26.17
CA MET A 168 -10.25 3.45 -27.29
C MET A 168 -10.57 2.65 -28.55
N SER A 169 -11.55 3.12 -29.32
CA SER A 169 -11.76 2.61 -30.67
C SER A 169 -10.52 2.93 -31.49
N ALA A 170 -9.82 1.90 -31.93
CA ALA A 170 -8.80 2.07 -32.96
C ALA A 170 -9.49 2.67 -34.19
N GLY A 171 -9.23 3.95 -34.43
CA GLY A 171 -9.61 4.60 -35.68
C GLY A 171 -8.85 3.93 -36.82
N ARG A 172 -9.56 3.62 -37.87
CA ARG A 172 -9.06 3.15 -39.15
C ARG A 172 -8.24 4.25 -39.85
#